data_941de3d6cde524d95467747aaa626366
#
_entry.id   941de3d6cde524d95467747aaa626366
#
_cell.length_a   1.000
_cell.length_b   1.000
_cell.length_c   1.000
_cell.angle_alpha   90.00
_cell.angle_beta   90.00
_cell.angle_gamma   90.00
#
_symmetry.space_group_name_H-M   'P 1'
#
loop_
_entity.id
_entity.type
_entity.pdbx_description
1 polymer ?
#
loop_
_entity_poly.entity_id
_entity_poly.type
_entity_poly.pdbx_seq_one_letter_code
_entity_poly.pdbx_strand_id
1 'polypeptide(L)'
;MAKKAINIEPENPSYLDTIGWIYFKLNNHEKAKEYIEASIKINGDNAVVLEHLGDIFMKIHRKDDALKYYERALSLDKNNARLIKKASSE
;
A
#
# COMPACT_ATOMS: atom_id res chain seq x y z
N MET A 1 -2.85 22.17 -2.04
CA MET A 1 -2.40 21.50 -0.84
C MET A 1 -3.05 20.14 -0.69
N ALA A 2 -2.30 19.18 -0.16
CA ALA A 2 -2.82 17.82 -0.02
C ALA A 2 -4.07 17.76 0.83
N LYS A 3 -4.10 18.57 1.88
CA LYS A 3 -5.24 18.60 2.77
C LYS A 3 -6.50 19.03 2.05
N LYS A 4 -6.35 20.00 1.17
CA LYS A 4 -7.48 20.48 0.39
C LYS A 4 -7.98 19.42 -0.56
N ALA A 5 -7.06 18.70 -1.19
CA ALA A 5 -7.42 17.63 -2.10
C ALA A 5 -8.21 16.55 -1.38
N ILE A 6 -7.79 16.22 -0.16
CA ILE A 6 -8.49 15.22 0.64
C ILE A 6 -9.90 15.69 0.94
N ASN A 7 -10.05 16.96 1.27
CA ASN A 7 -11.37 17.51 1.59
C ASN A 7 -12.30 17.50 0.39
N ILE A 8 -11.74 17.60 -0.80
CA ILE A 8 -12.54 17.59 -2.01
C ILE A 8 -13.04 16.19 -2.33
N GLU A 9 -12.17 15.20 -2.25
CA GLU A 9 -12.54 13.83 -2.55
C GLU A 9 -11.92 12.87 -1.54
N PRO A 10 -12.36 12.93 -0.30
CA PRO A 10 -11.73 12.15 0.76
C PRO A 10 -11.89 10.63 0.60
N GLU A 11 -12.86 10.19 -0.18
CA GLU A 11 -13.13 8.77 -0.34
C GLU A 11 -12.61 8.20 -1.64
N ASN A 12 -11.87 8.99 -2.40
CA ASN A 12 -11.32 8.52 -3.67
C ASN A 12 -10.12 7.63 -3.40
N PRO A 13 -10.17 6.33 -3.76
CA PRO A 13 -9.08 5.41 -3.46
C PRO A 13 -7.75 5.84 -4.07
N SER A 14 -7.79 6.46 -5.26
CA SER A 14 -6.55 6.92 -5.90
C SER A 14 -5.89 8.02 -5.09
N TYR A 15 -6.68 8.92 -4.53
CA TYR A 15 -6.15 9.94 -3.64
C TYR A 15 -5.53 9.33 -2.40
N LEU A 16 -6.25 8.37 -1.80
CA LEU A 16 -5.78 7.77 -0.55
C LEU A 16 -4.47 7.04 -0.77
N ASP A 17 -4.36 6.31 -1.86
CA ASP A 17 -3.11 5.61 -2.17
C ASP A 17 -1.98 6.60 -2.41
N THR A 18 -2.24 7.66 -3.15
CA THR A 18 -1.23 8.67 -3.45
C THR A 18 -0.75 9.35 -2.17
N ILE A 19 -1.68 9.74 -1.31
CA ILE A 19 -1.34 10.39 -0.05
C ILE A 19 -0.55 9.45 0.84
N GLY A 20 -0.97 8.19 0.89
CA GLY A 20 -0.24 7.20 1.66
C GLY A 20 1.19 7.04 1.17
N TRP A 21 1.39 7.03 -0.14
CA TRP A 21 2.73 6.91 -0.71
C TRP A 21 3.59 8.12 -0.40
N ILE A 22 2.98 9.32 -0.38
CA ILE A 22 3.70 10.53 0.01
C ILE A 22 4.17 10.42 1.46
N TYR A 23 3.30 9.97 2.36
CA TYR A 23 3.71 9.78 3.75
C TYR A 23 4.80 8.73 3.87
N PHE A 24 4.73 7.68 3.06
CA PHE A 24 5.77 6.66 3.04
C PHE A 24 7.13 7.29 2.69
N LYS A 25 7.14 8.15 1.67
CA LYS A 25 8.37 8.83 1.27
C LYS A 25 8.90 9.76 2.35
N LEU A 26 8.00 10.28 3.18
CA LEU A 26 8.37 11.16 4.28
C LEU A 26 8.73 10.37 5.54
N ASN A 27 8.77 9.05 5.44
CA ASN A 27 9.07 8.16 6.57
C ASN A 27 8.00 8.19 7.67
N ASN A 28 6.81 8.66 7.33
CA ASN A 28 5.67 8.60 8.26
C ASN A 28 4.87 7.34 7.95
N HIS A 29 5.36 6.23 8.45
CA HIS A 29 4.82 4.93 8.07
C HIS A 29 3.45 4.67 8.66
N GLU A 30 3.16 5.24 9.83
CA GLU A 30 1.85 5.10 10.45
C GLU A 30 0.76 5.73 9.58
N LYS A 31 0.99 6.96 9.14
CA LYS A 31 0.03 7.63 8.27
C LYS A 31 -0.06 6.94 6.93
N ALA A 32 1.08 6.51 6.39
CA ALA A 32 1.08 5.80 5.13
C ALA A 32 0.20 4.57 5.20
N LYS A 33 0.34 3.79 6.27
CA LYS A 33 -0.46 2.58 6.46
C LYS A 33 -1.94 2.92 6.53
N GLU A 34 -2.29 3.95 7.30
CA GLU A 34 -3.68 4.34 7.46
C GLU A 34 -4.34 4.66 6.11
N TYR A 35 -3.67 5.46 5.31
CA TYR A 35 -4.26 5.90 4.04
C TYR A 35 -4.36 4.76 3.04
N ILE A 36 -3.35 3.90 3.00
CA ILE A 36 -3.37 2.80 2.06
C ILE A 36 -4.39 1.74 2.47
N GLU A 37 -4.52 1.48 3.78
CA GLU A 37 -5.55 0.56 4.24
C GLU A 37 -6.95 1.11 3.95
N ALA A 38 -7.13 2.42 4.06
CA ALA A 38 -8.40 3.04 3.71
C ALA A 38 -8.72 2.86 2.22
N SER A 39 -7.69 2.98 1.38
CA SER A 39 -7.87 2.78 -0.05
C SER A 39 -8.35 1.35 -0.35
N ILE A 40 -7.76 0.38 0.30
CA ILE A 40 -8.15 -1.01 0.11
C ILE A 40 -9.58 -1.23 0.60
N LYS A 41 -9.92 -0.64 1.72
CA LYS A 41 -11.25 -0.81 2.30
C LYS A 41 -12.34 -0.28 1.37
N ILE A 42 -12.06 0.81 0.68
CA ILE A 42 -13.05 1.43 -0.19
C ILE A 42 -13.11 0.74 -1.54
N ASN A 43 -11.97 0.46 -2.12
CA ASN A 43 -11.88 -0.04 -3.49
C ASN A 43 -11.65 -1.54 -3.59
N GLY A 44 -11.36 -2.20 -2.48
CA GLY A 44 -11.03 -3.60 -2.50
C GLY A 44 -9.58 -3.85 -2.84
N ASP A 45 -9.23 -5.10 -3.07
CA ASP A 45 -7.85 -5.47 -3.31
C ASP A 45 -7.39 -4.96 -4.67
N ASN A 46 -6.19 -4.39 -4.67
CA ASN A 46 -5.52 -3.90 -5.86
C ASN A 46 -4.06 -4.26 -5.74
N ALA A 47 -3.51 -4.90 -6.77
CA ALA A 47 -2.14 -5.41 -6.69
C ALA A 47 -1.13 -4.32 -6.33
N VAL A 48 -1.26 -3.14 -6.95
CA VAL A 48 -0.32 -2.05 -6.69
C VAL A 48 -0.45 -1.54 -5.25
N VAL A 49 -1.68 -1.37 -4.78
CA VAL A 49 -1.92 -0.86 -3.44
C VAL A 49 -1.48 -1.88 -2.39
N LEU A 50 -1.75 -3.16 -2.64
CA LEU A 50 -1.30 -4.22 -1.73
C LEU A 50 0.22 -4.28 -1.68
N GLU A 51 0.88 -4.09 -2.82
CA GLU A 51 2.33 -4.05 -2.83
C GLU A 51 2.86 -2.88 -1.99
N HIS A 52 2.23 -1.72 -2.11
CA HIS A 52 2.62 -0.56 -1.30
C HIS A 52 2.47 -0.86 0.18
N LEU A 53 1.38 -1.51 0.56
CA LEU A 53 1.16 -1.85 1.96
C LEU A 53 2.22 -2.83 2.45
N GLY A 54 2.58 -3.80 1.62
CA GLY A 54 3.66 -4.71 1.95
C GLY A 54 4.97 -3.98 2.17
N ASP A 55 5.27 -3.00 1.30
CA ASP A 55 6.49 -2.20 1.46
C ASP A 55 6.49 -1.44 2.79
N ILE A 56 5.33 -0.93 3.20
CA ILE A 56 5.23 -0.22 4.47
C ILE A 56 5.52 -1.16 5.63
N PHE A 57 4.92 -2.35 5.61
CA PHE A 57 5.18 -3.32 6.67
C PHE A 57 6.63 -3.74 6.74
N MET A 58 7.30 -3.85 5.58
CA MET A 58 8.74 -4.13 5.58
C MET A 58 9.52 -3.04 6.28
N LYS A 59 9.14 -1.78 6.04
CA LYS A 59 9.85 -0.66 6.66
C LYS A 59 9.68 -0.60 8.17
N ILE A 60 8.55 -1.07 8.68
CA ILE A 60 8.32 -1.08 10.12
C ILE A 60 8.64 -2.43 10.75
N HIS A 61 9.40 -3.25 10.01
CA HIS A 61 9.93 -4.52 10.49
C HIS A 61 8.85 -5.55 10.81
N ARG A 62 7.77 -5.54 10.04
CA ARG A 62 6.71 -6.52 10.15
C ARG A 62 6.70 -7.40 8.91
N LYS A 63 7.76 -8.18 8.78
CA LYS A 63 8.00 -8.97 7.59
C LYS A 63 6.88 -9.97 7.31
N ASP A 64 6.34 -10.61 8.36
CA ASP A 64 5.27 -11.58 8.17
C ASP A 64 4.05 -10.94 7.52
N ASP A 65 3.68 -9.76 8.00
CA ASP A 65 2.56 -9.03 7.42
C ASP A 65 2.88 -8.59 6.00
N ALA A 66 4.11 -8.14 5.76
CA ALA A 66 4.51 -7.71 4.44
C ALA A 66 4.37 -8.84 3.43
N LEU A 67 4.83 -10.03 3.79
CA LEU A 67 4.76 -11.18 2.89
C LEU A 67 3.30 -11.53 2.59
N LYS A 68 2.44 -11.45 3.59
CA LYS A 68 1.02 -11.71 3.41
C LYS A 68 0.43 -10.79 2.32
N TYR A 69 0.76 -9.52 2.38
CA TYR A 69 0.23 -8.56 1.40
C TYR A 69 0.87 -8.74 0.03
N TYR A 70 2.16 -9.07 -0.01
CA TYR A 70 2.78 -9.39 -1.30
C TYR A 70 2.13 -10.60 -1.95
N GLU A 71 1.81 -11.61 -1.16
CA GLU A 71 1.16 -12.80 -1.70
C GLU A 71 -0.24 -12.49 -2.21
N ARG A 72 -0.97 -11.64 -1.49
CA ARG A 72 -2.28 -11.22 -1.97
C ARG A 72 -2.17 -10.44 -3.28
N ALA A 73 -1.17 -9.58 -3.38
CA ALA A 73 -0.92 -8.85 -4.62
C ALA A 73 -0.61 -9.79 -5.76
N LEU A 74 0.19 -10.82 -5.49
CA LEU A 74 0.53 -11.82 -6.50
C LEU A 74 -0.70 -12.58 -6.99
N SER A 75 -1.66 -12.83 -6.11
CA SER A 75 -2.86 -13.54 -6.53
C SER A 75 -3.66 -12.73 -7.56
N LEU A 76 -3.45 -11.42 -7.58
CA LEU A 76 -4.11 -10.53 -8.54
C LEU A 76 -3.25 -10.26 -9.77
N ASP A 77 -1.94 -10.40 -9.65
CA ASP A 77 -1.01 -10.11 -10.73
C ASP A 77 0.09 -11.16 -10.71
N LYS A 78 -0.26 -12.35 -11.16
CA LYS A 78 0.56 -13.54 -10.97
C LYS A 78 1.89 -13.52 -11.71
N ASN A 79 1.98 -12.75 -12.77
CA ASN A 79 3.18 -12.72 -13.60
C ASN A 79 4.10 -11.55 -13.26
N ASN A 80 3.84 -10.86 -12.20
CA ASN A 80 4.64 -9.70 -11.82
C ASN A 80 5.94 -10.15 -11.19
N ALA A 81 7.04 -10.04 -11.95
CA ALA A 81 8.36 -10.49 -11.47
C ALA A 81 8.77 -9.77 -10.20
N ARG A 82 8.44 -8.49 -10.09
CA ARG A 82 8.79 -7.72 -8.90
C ARG A 82 8.11 -8.28 -7.65
N LEU A 83 6.83 -8.63 -7.77
CA LEU A 83 6.09 -9.20 -6.65
C LEU A 83 6.56 -10.60 -6.31
N ILE A 84 6.87 -11.39 -7.34
CA ILE A 84 7.40 -12.73 -7.11
C ILE A 84 8.68 -12.65 -6.28
N LYS A 85 9.55 -11.73 -6.64
CA LYS A 85 10.80 -11.55 -5.92
C LYS A 85 10.55 -11.09 -4.49
N LYS A 86 9.65 -10.13 -4.31
CA LYS A 86 9.36 -9.62 -2.96
C LYS A 86 8.73 -10.68 -2.08
N ALA A 87 7.81 -11.47 -2.64
CA ALA A 87 7.10 -12.49 -1.86
C ALA A 87 8.02 -13.63 -1.45
N SER A 88 9.04 -13.92 -2.27
CA SER A 88 9.99 -15.00 -1.94
C SER A 88 11.25 -14.49 -1.26
N SER A 89 11.34 -13.21 -0.99
CA SER A 89 12.51 -12.62 -0.36
C SER A 89 12.62 -13.03 1.09
N GLU A 90 13.86 -13.22 1.50
CA GLU A 90 14.16 -13.50 2.91
C GLU A 90 14.46 -12.19 3.63
#